data_912f13951adf57a41fd5b6ea88fb7bab
#
_entry.id   912f13951adf57a41fd5b6ea88fb7bab
#
_cell.length_a   1.000
_cell.length_b   1.000
_cell.length_c   1.000
_cell.angle_alpha   90.00
_cell.angle_beta   90.00
_cell.angle_gamma   90.00
#
_symmetry.space_group_name_H-M   'P 1'
#
loop_
_entity.id
_entity.type
_entity.pdbx_description
1 polymer ?
#
loop_
_entity_poly.entity_id
_entity_poly.type
_entity_poly.pdbx_seq_one_letter_code
_entity_poly.pdbx_strand_id
1 'polypeptide(L)'
;MHILIIGNGVAGTTAARTIRKLSNHRITVVSSESEYFFSRTALMYIYMGHLTFEQTKPYEDWFWKKNRIDLVHDHVIGINTDQKHIILQSGQKLDYDKLILATGSRPRKFGWKGQDLRGVQGLYSLQDLQMMIAQTNHIKRAVIVGGGLIGVETAEMLYSRKIPTTFLVREARYWNTVLPDEESAIITDHIREHPSIDLRLNTELREILDDGTGAVRGIITSSGEEIPCEFVALTVGVEPNTDIVQTTNIATQRGILVNEFFEAVDTPDVYAIGDCAEMRFANGSTPNRVEPLWYAAKAHGESVARNICQNRQAYNRGVFFNSAKFFDIEYQTYGTVQAKRNANEDTLVWYDTKNKRLLRIVFENDGSRKVLGFNVLGIRYRQNVCSAWIERGASLEEVLKNLRAANFDPEFAPQYESFLIAEYNRKIAQNLV
;
A
#
# COMPACT_ATOMS: atom_id res chain seq x y z
N MET A 1 6.99 10.67 -30.66
CA MET A 1 7.63 11.09 -29.40
C MET A 1 8.30 9.89 -28.74
N HIS A 2 9.35 10.14 -27.99
CA HIS A 2 9.98 9.16 -27.10
C HIS A 2 9.54 9.44 -25.65
N ILE A 3 8.84 8.50 -25.05
CA ILE A 3 8.39 8.56 -23.66
C ILE A 3 9.27 7.65 -22.83
N LEU A 4 9.97 8.24 -21.87
CA LEU A 4 10.87 7.54 -20.97
C LEU A 4 10.25 7.47 -19.59
N ILE A 5 10.29 6.28 -18.97
CA ILE A 5 9.67 5.99 -17.68
C ILE A 5 10.78 5.47 -16.75
N ILE A 6 10.96 6.11 -15.60
CA ILE A 6 11.86 5.64 -14.54
C ILE A 6 11.05 4.90 -13.47
N GLY A 7 11.25 3.59 -13.40
CA GLY A 7 10.54 2.67 -12.51
C GLY A 7 9.56 1.76 -13.25
N ASN A 8 9.75 0.45 -13.07
CA ASN A 8 8.90 -0.61 -13.64
C ASN A 8 7.89 -1.19 -12.65
N GLY A 9 7.59 -0.48 -11.54
CA GLY A 9 6.53 -0.85 -10.63
C GLY A 9 5.14 -0.73 -11.28
N VAL A 10 4.07 -0.96 -10.49
CA VAL A 10 2.69 -0.96 -11.00
C VAL A 10 2.31 0.33 -11.73
N ALA A 11 2.75 1.50 -11.25
CA ALA A 11 2.45 2.79 -11.89
C ALA A 11 3.12 2.91 -13.27
N GLY A 12 4.46 2.74 -13.34
CA GLY A 12 5.22 2.87 -14.57
C GLY A 12 4.83 1.82 -15.62
N THR A 13 4.65 0.57 -15.21
CA THR A 13 4.17 -0.51 -16.09
C THR A 13 2.78 -0.24 -16.64
N THR A 14 1.86 0.25 -15.80
CA THR A 14 0.51 0.61 -16.25
C THR A 14 0.54 1.77 -17.23
N ALA A 15 1.37 2.80 -16.96
CA ALA A 15 1.58 3.91 -17.88
C ALA A 15 2.11 3.40 -19.23
N ALA A 16 3.20 2.62 -19.25
CA ALA A 16 3.80 2.08 -20.48
C ALA A 16 2.78 1.29 -21.33
N ARG A 17 2.04 0.39 -20.70
CA ARG A 17 1.01 -0.44 -21.37
C ARG A 17 -0.15 0.41 -21.90
N THR A 18 -0.61 1.38 -21.13
CA THR A 18 -1.72 2.24 -21.54
C THR A 18 -1.29 3.18 -22.67
N ILE A 19 -0.09 3.78 -22.60
CA ILE A 19 0.50 4.56 -23.70
C ILE A 19 0.59 3.72 -24.96
N ARG A 20 1.03 2.46 -24.86
CA ARG A 20 1.12 1.56 -26.02
C ARG A 20 -0.25 1.26 -26.64
N LYS A 21 -1.31 1.13 -25.84
CA LYS A 21 -2.68 0.95 -26.35
C LYS A 21 -3.21 2.18 -27.08
N LEU A 22 -2.80 3.37 -26.65
CA LEU A 22 -3.31 4.65 -27.13
C LEU A 22 -2.44 5.25 -28.25
N SER A 23 -1.20 4.79 -28.44
CA SER A 23 -0.25 5.42 -29.38
C SER A 23 0.81 4.46 -29.90
N ASN A 24 1.52 4.95 -30.95
CA ASN A 24 2.72 4.30 -31.47
C ASN A 24 4.02 4.99 -30.99
N HIS A 25 3.99 5.73 -29.90
CA HIS A 25 5.16 6.39 -29.35
C HIS A 25 6.27 5.37 -29.00
N ARG A 26 7.52 5.78 -29.11
CA ARG A 26 8.63 5.00 -28.54
C ARG A 26 8.49 5.04 -27.02
N ILE A 27 8.62 3.89 -26.37
CA ILE A 27 8.51 3.75 -24.91
C ILE A 27 9.74 3.02 -24.41
N THR A 28 10.46 3.63 -23.46
CA THR A 28 11.56 3.00 -22.73
C THR A 28 11.27 3.04 -21.25
N VAL A 29 11.35 1.90 -20.59
CA VAL A 29 11.21 1.79 -19.12
C VAL A 29 12.55 1.42 -18.53
N VAL A 30 13.06 2.25 -17.61
CA VAL A 30 14.33 2.03 -16.90
C VAL A 30 14.05 1.62 -15.47
N SER A 31 14.69 0.57 -14.99
CA SER A 31 14.57 0.11 -13.61
C SER A 31 15.87 -0.50 -13.11
N SER A 32 16.25 -0.22 -11.88
CA SER A 32 17.39 -0.85 -11.19
C SER A 32 16.99 -2.02 -10.30
N GLU A 33 15.69 -2.19 -10.01
CA GLU A 33 15.23 -3.21 -9.07
C GLU A 33 15.14 -4.60 -9.71
N SER A 34 14.56 -4.67 -10.90
CA SER A 34 14.40 -5.91 -11.66
C SER A 34 14.26 -5.60 -13.15
N GLU A 35 14.63 -6.56 -13.99
CA GLU A 35 14.48 -6.43 -15.45
C GLU A 35 12.99 -6.32 -15.82
N TYR A 36 12.15 -7.19 -15.24
CA TYR A 36 10.72 -7.28 -15.55
C TYR A 36 9.87 -6.81 -14.38
N PHE A 37 8.69 -6.31 -14.70
CA PHE A 37 7.66 -6.01 -13.70
C PHE A 37 7.25 -7.27 -12.95
N PHE A 38 7.14 -7.17 -11.62
CA PHE A 38 6.60 -8.19 -10.74
C PHE A 38 5.58 -7.58 -9.75
N SER A 39 4.73 -8.44 -9.20
CA SER A 39 3.78 -8.04 -8.17
C SER A 39 4.46 -7.88 -6.82
N ARG A 40 4.74 -6.64 -6.41
CA ARG A 40 5.39 -6.33 -5.12
C ARG A 40 4.62 -6.89 -3.92
N THR A 41 3.31 -6.88 -3.97
CA THR A 41 2.46 -7.45 -2.92
C THR A 41 2.64 -8.96 -2.75
N ALA A 42 3.27 -9.63 -3.71
CA ALA A 42 3.57 -11.06 -3.64
C ALA A 42 4.93 -11.40 -3.02
N LEU A 43 5.76 -10.40 -2.64
CA LEU A 43 7.07 -10.63 -2.03
C LEU A 43 6.97 -11.48 -0.76
N MET A 44 5.94 -11.27 0.07
CA MET A 44 5.71 -12.09 1.26
C MET A 44 5.52 -13.57 0.92
N TYR A 45 4.82 -13.90 -0.19
CA TYR A 45 4.60 -15.29 -0.59
C TYR A 45 5.86 -15.97 -1.11
N ILE A 46 6.81 -15.20 -1.68
CA ILE A 46 8.15 -15.73 -2.02
C ILE A 46 8.90 -16.11 -0.74
N TYR A 47 8.91 -15.23 0.26
CA TYR A 47 9.56 -15.52 1.55
C TYR A 47 8.99 -16.77 2.22
N MET A 48 7.67 -16.91 2.20
CA MET A 48 6.96 -18.06 2.77
C MET A 48 7.11 -19.35 1.94
N GLY A 49 7.69 -19.28 0.74
CA GLY A 49 7.87 -20.43 -0.14
C GLY A 49 6.61 -20.86 -0.91
N HIS A 50 5.59 -20.00 -0.95
CA HIS A 50 4.34 -20.27 -1.67
C HIS A 50 4.46 -19.96 -3.16
N LEU A 51 5.33 -19.02 -3.55
CA LEU A 51 5.58 -18.61 -4.92
C LEU A 51 7.08 -18.49 -5.19
N THR A 52 7.48 -18.70 -6.42
CA THR A 52 8.79 -18.30 -6.94
C THR A 52 8.71 -16.88 -7.48
N PHE A 53 9.86 -16.22 -7.68
CA PHE A 53 9.89 -14.88 -8.30
C PHE A 53 9.22 -14.88 -9.69
N GLU A 54 9.48 -15.90 -10.51
CA GLU A 54 8.88 -16.05 -11.85
C GLU A 54 7.35 -16.03 -11.82
N GLN A 55 6.75 -16.66 -10.81
CA GLN A 55 5.29 -16.71 -10.65
C GLN A 55 4.67 -15.37 -10.22
N THR A 56 5.49 -14.40 -9.81
CA THR A 56 5.04 -13.05 -9.47
C THR A 56 5.05 -12.08 -10.65
N LYS A 57 5.58 -12.50 -11.80
CA LYS A 57 5.56 -11.73 -13.05
C LYS A 57 4.21 -11.88 -13.75
N PRO A 58 3.38 -10.83 -13.89
CA PRO A 58 2.06 -10.95 -14.51
C PRO A 58 2.12 -10.93 -16.05
N TYR A 59 3.29 -10.75 -16.62
CA TYR A 59 3.54 -10.75 -18.05
C TYR A 59 4.74 -11.62 -18.37
N GLU A 60 4.63 -12.42 -19.42
CA GLU A 60 5.73 -13.20 -19.97
C GLU A 60 6.84 -12.29 -20.52
N ASP A 61 8.09 -12.74 -20.51
CA ASP A 61 9.24 -11.92 -20.92
C ASP A 61 9.15 -11.44 -22.37
N TRP A 62 8.58 -12.23 -23.27
CA TRP A 62 8.33 -11.85 -24.66
C TRP A 62 7.29 -10.74 -24.84
N PHE A 63 6.45 -10.49 -23.83
CA PHE A 63 5.36 -9.49 -23.86
C PHE A 63 5.88 -8.09 -24.20
N TRP A 64 6.98 -7.69 -23.59
CA TRP A 64 7.54 -6.35 -23.71
C TRP A 64 8.01 -6.07 -25.13
N LYS A 65 8.84 -6.97 -25.70
CA LYS A 65 9.32 -6.89 -27.09
C LYS A 65 8.16 -6.91 -28.08
N LYS A 66 7.19 -7.81 -27.90
CA LYS A 66 5.98 -7.89 -28.76
C LYS A 66 5.18 -6.59 -28.76
N ASN A 67 5.11 -5.91 -27.63
CA ASN A 67 4.42 -4.64 -27.49
C ASN A 67 5.32 -3.42 -27.76
N ARG A 68 6.55 -3.61 -28.25
CA ARG A 68 7.49 -2.53 -28.56
C ARG A 68 7.69 -1.58 -27.36
N ILE A 69 7.89 -2.14 -26.17
CA ILE A 69 8.28 -1.47 -24.95
C ILE A 69 9.70 -1.90 -24.64
N ASP A 70 10.65 -0.96 -24.77
CA ASP A 70 12.06 -1.20 -24.50
C ASP A 70 12.27 -1.22 -22.98
N LEU A 71 12.90 -2.26 -22.43
CA LEU A 71 13.29 -2.35 -21.03
C LEU A 71 14.80 -2.13 -20.91
N VAL A 72 15.20 -1.32 -19.93
CA VAL A 72 16.60 -1.06 -19.58
C VAL A 72 16.78 -1.36 -18.10
N HIS A 73 17.55 -2.42 -17.80
CA HIS A 73 17.89 -2.77 -16.42
C HIS A 73 19.18 -2.06 -16.02
N ASP A 74 19.04 -0.84 -15.48
CA ASP A 74 20.17 -0.02 -15.04
C ASP A 74 19.68 1.03 -14.01
N HIS A 75 20.62 1.61 -13.30
CA HIS A 75 20.34 2.66 -12.31
C HIS A 75 20.47 4.06 -12.93
N VAL A 76 19.44 4.88 -12.78
CA VAL A 76 19.48 6.29 -13.21
C VAL A 76 20.22 7.09 -12.13
N ILE A 77 21.32 7.74 -12.51
CA ILE A 77 22.16 8.55 -11.61
C ILE A 77 22.01 10.05 -11.81
N GLY A 78 21.34 10.49 -12.88
CA GLY A 78 21.13 11.91 -13.16
C GLY A 78 20.01 12.15 -14.15
N ILE A 79 19.36 13.31 -14.01
CA ILE A 79 18.32 13.82 -14.91
C ILE A 79 18.71 15.24 -15.30
N ASN A 80 18.77 15.52 -16.59
CA ASN A 80 18.91 16.86 -17.14
C ASN A 80 17.59 17.26 -17.80
N THR A 81 16.84 18.12 -17.15
CA THR A 81 15.51 18.56 -17.61
C THR A 81 15.57 19.53 -18.76
N ASP A 82 16.63 20.36 -18.83
CA ASP A 82 16.81 21.38 -19.89
C ASP A 82 17.17 20.73 -21.21
N GLN A 83 18.09 19.75 -21.17
CA GLN A 83 18.54 18.99 -22.36
C GLN A 83 17.72 17.71 -22.61
N LYS A 84 16.73 17.43 -21.75
CA LYS A 84 15.82 16.29 -21.85
C LYS A 84 16.50 14.94 -22.02
N HIS A 85 17.44 14.62 -21.13
CA HIS A 85 18.06 13.31 -21.07
C HIS A 85 18.27 12.81 -19.64
N ILE A 86 18.40 11.51 -19.49
CA ILE A 86 18.86 10.87 -18.25
C ILE A 86 20.24 10.27 -18.45
N ILE A 87 20.95 10.07 -17.33
CA ILE A 87 22.27 9.43 -17.28
C ILE A 87 22.13 8.15 -16.47
N LEU A 88 22.57 7.05 -17.03
CA LEU A 88 22.59 5.73 -16.39
C LEU A 88 23.94 5.47 -15.70
N GLN A 89 23.97 4.58 -14.74
CA GLN A 89 25.19 4.17 -14.04
C GLN A 89 26.22 3.55 -14.98
N SER A 90 25.78 2.87 -16.05
CA SER A 90 26.64 2.39 -17.14
C SER A 90 27.32 3.51 -17.97
N GLY A 91 26.96 4.77 -17.73
CA GLY A 91 27.41 5.93 -18.52
C GLY A 91 26.56 6.20 -19.77
N GLN A 92 25.59 5.36 -20.08
CA GLN A 92 24.68 5.58 -21.22
C GLN A 92 23.79 6.79 -20.96
N LYS A 93 23.54 7.60 -22.00
CA LYS A 93 22.54 8.67 -22.01
C LYS A 93 21.32 8.22 -22.80
N LEU A 94 20.13 8.56 -22.30
CA LEU A 94 18.87 8.32 -22.98
C LEU A 94 18.09 9.63 -23.05
N ASP A 95 17.83 10.09 -24.29
CA ASP A 95 17.02 11.27 -24.53
C ASP A 95 15.53 10.95 -24.46
N TYR A 96 14.72 11.97 -24.14
CA TYR A 96 13.27 11.84 -24.08
C TYR A 96 12.54 13.09 -24.61
N ASP A 97 11.32 12.92 -25.10
CA ASP A 97 10.36 14.01 -25.32
C ASP A 97 9.52 14.25 -24.06
N LYS A 98 9.12 13.16 -23.35
CA LYS A 98 8.38 13.17 -22.10
C LYS A 98 9.03 12.20 -21.11
N LEU A 99 9.14 12.62 -19.85
CA LEU A 99 9.68 11.83 -18.75
C LEU A 99 8.60 11.52 -17.72
N ILE A 100 8.45 10.26 -17.34
CA ILE A 100 7.57 9.83 -16.27
C ILE A 100 8.41 9.27 -15.13
N LEU A 101 8.31 9.88 -13.96
CA LEU A 101 8.93 9.44 -12.73
C LEU A 101 7.96 8.51 -11.98
N ALA A 102 8.32 7.25 -11.81
CA ALA A 102 7.53 6.22 -11.13
C ALA A 102 8.42 5.45 -10.14
N THR A 103 9.24 6.19 -9.38
CA THR A 103 10.31 5.67 -8.52
C THR A 103 9.81 5.04 -7.21
N GLY A 104 8.51 5.10 -6.95
CA GLY A 104 7.87 4.44 -5.81
C GLY A 104 8.23 5.04 -4.45
N SER A 105 8.41 4.18 -3.47
CA SER A 105 8.75 4.53 -2.09
C SER A 105 10.01 3.80 -1.63
N ARG A 106 10.48 4.16 -0.42
CA ARG A 106 11.51 3.43 0.33
C ARG A 106 11.09 3.28 1.80
N PRO A 107 11.64 2.32 2.54
CA PRO A 107 11.38 2.18 3.96
C PRO A 107 11.80 3.44 4.74
N ARG A 108 10.94 3.86 5.65
CA ARG A 108 11.19 5.02 6.49
C ARG A 108 12.11 4.66 7.66
N LYS A 109 13.05 5.57 7.97
CA LYS A 109 13.94 5.49 9.12
C LYS A 109 13.77 6.74 9.98
N PHE A 110 13.82 6.59 11.32
CA PHE A 110 13.59 7.70 12.26
C PHE A 110 14.85 8.14 13.00
N GLY A 111 16.02 7.71 12.57
CA GLY A 111 17.29 8.09 13.19
C GLY A 111 17.60 7.34 14.49
N TRP A 112 17.01 6.15 14.70
CA TRP A 112 17.36 5.34 15.87
C TRP A 112 18.83 4.93 15.84
N LYS A 113 19.48 5.03 16.99
CA LYS A 113 20.83 4.48 17.15
C LYS A 113 20.82 2.98 16.80
N GLY A 114 21.72 2.56 15.92
CA GLY A 114 21.83 1.19 15.45
C GLY A 114 20.89 0.82 14.28
N GLN A 115 20.11 1.74 13.72
CA GLN A 115 19.17 1.44 12.62
C GLN A 115 19.83 0.98 11.31
N ASP A 116 21.15 1.14 11.20
CA ASP A 116 21.94 0.77 10.01
C ASP A 116 22.84 -0.45 10.24
N LEU A 117 22.71 -1.12 11.39
CA LEU A 117 23.41 -2.35 11.69
C LEU A 117 22.97 -3.49 10.74
N ARG A 118 23.88 -4.43 10.48
CA ARG A 118 23.55 -5.69 9.80
C ARG A 118 22.48 -6.44 10.61
N GLY A 119 21.45 -6.95 9.93
CA GLY A 119 20.28 -7.54 10.58
C GLY A 119 19.16 -6.53 10.88
N VAL A 120 19.31 -5.26 10.49
CA VAL A 120 18.28 -4.22 10.64
C VAL A 120 17.88 -3.72 9.26
N GLN A 121 16.61 -3.85 8.90
CA GLN A 121 16.12 -3.41 7.60
C GLN A 121 14.61 -3.11 7.59
N GLY A 122 14.13 -2.39 6.56
CA GLY A 122 12.72 -2.36 6.17
C GLY A 122 12.39 -3.46 5.18
N LEU A 123 11.15 -3.44 4.67
CA LEU A 123 10.70 -4.33 3.59
C LEU A 123 9.90 -3.52 2.56
N TYR A 124 10.46 -3.36 1.38
CA TYR A 124 9.79 -2.71 0.25
C TYR A 124 10.23 -3.30 -1.09
N SER A 125 11.53 -3.41 -1.34
CA SER A 125 12.11 -3.86 -2.61
C SER A 125 12.34 -5.38 -2.66
N LEU A 126 12.59 -5.88 -3.87
CA LEU A 126 13.07 -7.26 -4.08
C LEU A 126 14.39 -7.50 -3.36
N GLN A 127 15.29 -6.49 -3.35
CA GLN A 127 16.57 -6.56 -2.64
C GLN A 127 16.37 -6.65 -1.12
N ASP A 128 15.39 -5.93 -0.56
CA ASP A 128 15.03 -6.06 0.86
C ASP A 128 14.57 -7.48 1.18
N LEU A 129 13.74 -8.09 0.30
CA LEU A 129 13.34 -9.48 0.45
C LEU A 129 14.53 -10.44 0.42
N GLN A 130 15.43 -10.29 -0.56
CA GLN A 130 16.61 -11.15 -0.69
C GLN A 130 17.52 -11.04 0.55
N MET A 131 17.71 -9.82 1.02
CA MET A 131 18.48 -9.55 2.26
C MET A 131 17.79 -10.17 3.48
N MET A 132 16.47 -10.02 3.62
CA MET A 132 15.70 -10.63 4.69
C MET A 132 15.80 -12.16 4.67
N ILE A 133 15.69 -12.79 3.49
CA ILE A 133 15.88 -14.24 3.35
C ILE A 133 17.25 -14.67 3.84
N ALA A 134 18.31 -13.96 3.44
CA ALA A 134 19.68 -14.30 3.84
C ALA A 134 19.91 -14.10 5.35
N GLN A 135 19.41 -13.00 5.91
CA GLN A 135 19.62 -12.63 7.31
C GLN A 135 18.78 -13.43 8.30
N THR A 136 17.63 -13.97 7.87
CA THR A 136 16.72 -14.71 8.77
C THR A 136 16.87 -16.23 8.71
N ASN A 137 17.82 -16.76 7.95
CA ASN A 137 17.93 -18.19 7.69
C ASN A 137 18.26 -19.03 8.94
N HIS A 138 18.99 -18.47 9.92
CA HIS A 138 19.45 -19.20 11.11
C HIS A 138 19.32 -18.42 12.43
N ILE A 139 18.43 -17.43 12.48
CA ILE A 139 18.22 -16.62 13.68
C ILE A 139 17.32 -17.31 14.70
N LYS A 140 17.50 -16.98 15.96
CA LYS A 140 16.69 -17.50 17.07
C LYS A 140 15.50 -16.61 17.39
N ARG A 141 15.61 -15.31 17.14
CA ARG A 141 14.58 -14.33 17.46
C ARG A 141 14.64 -13.11 16.56
N ALA A 142 13.49 -12.63 16.17
CA ALA A 142 13.32 -11.37 15.47
C ALA A 142 12.51 -10.34 16.29
N VAL A 143 12.70 -9.07 15.98
CA VAL A 143 11.84 -7.98 16.46
C VAL A 143 11.24 -7.25 15.26
N ILE A 144 9.95 -6.94 15.34
CA ILE A 144 9.25 -6.08 14.38
C ILE A 144 8.88 -4.79 15.09
N VAL A 145 9.15 -3.66 14.45
CA VAL A 145 8.84 -2.32 14.95
C VAL A 145 7.83 -1.66 14.02
N GLY A 146 6.60 -1.42 14.50
CA GLY A 146 5.56 -0.70 13.76
C GLY A 146 4.31 -1.52 13.44
N GLY A 147 3.16 -1.06 13.94
CA GLY A 147 1.85 -1.72 13.86
C GLY A 147 1.06 -1.42 12.57
N GLY A 148 1.73 -1.31 11.41
CA GLY A 148 1.08 -1.13 10.11
C GLY A 148 0.94 -2.44 9.32
N LEU A 149 0.46 -2.33 8.06
CA LEU A 149 0.28 -3.50 7.17
C LEU A 149 1.59 -4.26 6.92
N ILE A 150 2.69 -3.54 6.64
CA ILE A 150 4.01 -4.18 6.44
C ILE A 150 4.44 -4.95 7.69
N GLY A 151 4.10 -4.44 8.89
CA GLY A 151 4.42 -5.10 10.17
C GLY A 151 3.73 -6.45 10.31
N VAL A 152 2.43 -6.53 10.07
CA VAL A 152 1.69 -7.80 10.17
C VAL A 152 2.07 -8.79 9.06
N GLU A 153 2.31 -8.30 7.84
CA GLU A 153 2.82 -9.13 6.74
C GLU A 153 4.19 -9.72 7.09
N THR A 154 5.09 -8.91 7.66
CA THR A 154 6.40 -9.37 8.15
C THR A 154 6.24 -10.37 9.30
N ALA A 155 5.27 -10.17 10.20
CA ALA A 155 4.98 -11.12 11.27
C ALA A 155 4.51 -12.47 10.72
N GLU A 156 3.62 -12.48 9.72
CA GLU A 156 3.19 -13.70 9.02
C GLU A 156 4.35 -14.39 8.31
N MET A 157 5.25 -13.63 7.66
CA MET A 157 6.45 -14.15 7.01
C MET A 157 7.37 -14.88 8.03
N LEU A 158 7.71 -14.24 9.14
CA LEU A 158 8.57 -14.83 10.18
C LEU A 158 7.88 -16.03 10.86
N TYR A 159 6.58 -15.92 11.11
CA TYR A 159 5.75 -17.01 11.64
C TYR A 159 5.79 -18.25 10.76
N SER A 160 5.69 -18.09 9.44
CA SER A 160 5.74 -19.22 8.48
C SER A 160 7.04 -20.03 8.59
N ARG A 161 8.13 -19.38 8.99
CA ARG A 161 9.44 -20.01 9.24
C ARG A 161 9.67 -20.39 10.71
N LYS A 162 8.65 -20.27 11.56
CA LYS A 162 8.69 -20.59 12.99
C LYS A 162 9.75 -19.78 13.77
N ILE A 163 10.01 -18.55 13.35
CA ILE A 163 10.95 -17.65 14.01
C ILE A 163 10.21 -16.93 15.14
N PRO A 164 10.62 -17.12 16.42
CA PRO A 164 10.06 -16.36 17.53
C PRO A 164 10.21 -14.87 17.32
N THR A 165 9.12 -14.12 17.42
CA THR A 165 9.09 -12.71 17.03
C THR A 165 8.45 -11.87 18.12
N THR A 166 9.12 -10.82 18.58
CA THR A 166 8.52 -9.77 19.40
C THR A 166 8.03 -8.65 18.48
N PHE A 167 6.74 -8.34 18.53
CA PHE A 167 6.09 -7.37 17.66
C PHE A 167 5.71 -6.11 18.46
N LEU A 168 6.48 -5.02 18.27
CA LEU A 168 6.28 -3.76 18.98
C LEU A 168 5.25 -2.87 18.26
N VAL A 169 4.20 -2.52 18.97
CA VAL A 169 3.14 -1.61 18.53
C VAL A 169 3.00 -0.51 19.57
N ARG A 170 3.22 0.74 19.18
CA ARG A 170 3.17 1.89 20.10
C ARG A 170 1.75 2.23 20.57
N GLU A 171 0.74 1.82 19.83
CA GLU A 171 -0.67 2.04 20.12
C GLU A 171 -1.20 1.01 21.13
N ALA A 172 -2.33 1.35 21.76
CA ALA A 172 -3.00 0.48 22.75
C ALA A 172 -3.66 -0.76 22.14
N ARG A 173 -3.89 -0.76 20.84
CA ARG A 173 -4.37 -1.89 20.03
C ARG A 173 -3.72 -1.82 18.64
N TYR A 174 -3.65 -2.97 17.99
CA TYR A 174 -3.13 -3.01 16.63
C TYR A 174 -3.97 -2.16 15.68
N TRP A 175 -3.31 -1.23 15.01
CA TRP A 175 -3.83 -0.36 13.94
C TRP A 175 -5.07 0.48 14.31
N ASN A 176 -5.28 0.80 15.59
CA ASN A 176 -6.43 1.56 16.10
C ASN A 176 -6.45 3.04 15.68
N THR A 177 -5.42 3.52 14.99
CA THR A 177 -5.39 4.83 14.35
C THR A 177 -6.08 4.84 12.97
N VAL A 178 -6.33 3.66 12.40
CA VAL A 178 -6.92 3.46 11.08
C VAL A 178 -8.26 2.71 11.19
N LEU A 179 -8.29 1.64 12.00
CA LEU A 179 -9.46 0.79 12.18
C LEU A 179 -10.31 1.25 13.37
N PRO A 180 -11.64 1.19 13.25
CA PRO A 180 -12.53 1.28 14.40
C PRO A 180 -12.24 0.22 15.47
N ASP A 181 -12.77 0.43 16.68
CA ASP A 181 -12.42 -0.37 17.87
C ASP A 181 -12.70 -1.87 17.70
N GLU A 182 -13.83 -2.24 17.09
CA GLU A 182 -14.23 -3.65 16.94
C GLU A 182 -13.30 -4.39 15.98
N GLU A 183 -12.97 -3.79 14.82
CA GLU A 183 -12.02 -4.35 13.87
C GLU A 183 -10.62 -4.47 14.48
N SER A 184 -10.16 -3.40 15.12
CA SER A 184 -8.86 -3.35 15.78
C SER A 184 -8.76 -4.41 16.90
N ALA A 185 -9.83 -4.63 17.68
CA ALA A 185 -9.87 -5.65 18.71
C ALA A 185 -9.77 -7.06 18.12
N ILE A 186 -10.60 -7.38 17.12
CA ILE A 186 -10.59 -8.71 16.47
C ILE A 186 -9.18 -9.04 15.93
N ILE A 187 -8.54 -8.07 15.27
CA ILE A 187 -7.20 -8.30 14.68
C ILE A 187 -6.13 -8.39 15.78
N THR A 188 -6.22 -7.56 16.83
CA THR A 188 -5.28 -7.61 17.95
C THR A 188 -5.29 -8.98 18.63
N ASP A 189 -6.50 -9.50 18.92
CA ASP A 189 -6.67 -10.79 19.57
C ASP A 189 -6.22 -11.92 18.64
N HIS A 190 -6.49 -11.80 17.35
CA HIS A 190 -6.03 -12.77 16.36
C HIS A 190 -4.49 -12.86 16.28
N ILE A 191 -3.79 -11.73 16.30
CA ILE A 191 -2.31 -11.72 16.33
C ILE A 191 -1.80 -12.46 17.57
N ARG A 192 -2.45 -12.27 18.73
CA ARG A 192 -2.08 -12.92 20.00
C ARG A 192 -2.29 -14.44 20.03
N GLU A 193 -3.18 -14.97 19.17
CA GLU A 193 -3.41 -16.41 19.06
C GLU A 193 -2.21 -17.17 18.45
N HIS A 194 -1.24 -16.46 17.85
CA HIS A 194 -0.07 -17.06 17.22
C HIS A 194 1.08 -17.23 18.25
N PRO A 195 1.36 -18.46 18.71
CA PRO A 195 2.20 -18.67 19.90
C PRO A 195 3.66 -18.24 19.76
N SER A 196 4.18 -18.07 18.55
CA SER A 196 5.54 -17.55 18.33
C SER A 196 5.59 -16.04 18.16
N ILE A 197 4.46 -15.33 18.31
CA ILE A 197 4.39 -13.86 18.21
C ILE A 197 4.07 -13.27 19.57
N ASP A 198 5.03 -12.55 20.15
CA ASP A 198 4.87 -11.77 21.37
C ASP A 198 4.48 -10.33 20.99
N LEU A 199 3.17 -10.06 20.95
CA LEU A 199 2.64 -8.74 20.63
C LEU A 199 2.73 -7.80 21.83
N ARG A 200 3.60 -6.79 21.73
CA ARG A 200 3.83 -5.76 22.74
C ARG A 200 3.15 -4.45 22.33
N LEU A 201 1.98 -4.18 22.93
CA LEU A 201 1.26 -2.92 22.76
C LEU A 201 1.81 -1.83 23.69
N ASN A 202 1.53 -0.55 23.38
CA ASN A 202 2.07 0.61 24.10
C ASN A 202 3.59 0.57 24.25
N THR A 203 4.30 0.01 23.25
CA THR A 203 5.75 -0.22 23.33
C THR A 203 6.44 0.36 22.09
N GLU A 204 7.43 1.22 22.34
CA GLU A 204 8.23 1.85 21.30
C GLU A 204 9.68 1.40 21.36
N LEU A 205 10.34 1.43 20.20
CA LEU A 205 11.79 1.24 20.09
C LEU A 205 12.51 2.50 20.59
N ARG A 206 13.52 2.34 21.46
CA ARG A 206 14.43 3.40 21.86
C ARG A 206 15.75 3.35 21.09
N GLU A 207 16.41 2.20 21.06
CA GLU A 207 17.66 1.98 20.34
C GLU A 207 17.86 0.52 19.97
N ILE A 208 18.77 0.26 19.03
CA ILE A 208 19.17 -1.06 18.56
C ILE A 208 20.63 -1.26 18.96
N LEU A 209 20.93 -2.43 19.54
CA LEU A 209 22.20 -2.75 20.15
C LEU A 209 23.13 -3.47 19.19
N ASP A 210 24.38 -3.00 19.12
CA ASP A 210 25.47 -3.61 18.37
C ASP A 210 26.11 -4.76 19.17
N ASP A 211 26.49 -5.85 18.50
CA ASP A 211 27.25 -6.95 19.06
C ASP A 211 28.78 -6.68 19.12
N GLY A 212 29.20 -5.48 18.64
CA GLY A 212 30.61 -5.09 18.51
C GLY A 212 31.24 -5.44 17.17
N THR A 213 30.51 -6.10 16.27
CA THR A 213 30.94 -6.43 14.89
C THR A 213 30.14 -5.70 13.81
N GLY A 214 29.24 -4.80 14.24
CA GLY A 214 28.32 -4.08 13.35
C GLY A 214 27.05 -4.89 13.02
N ALA A 215 26.69 -5.89 13.83
CA ALA A 215 25.45 -6.63 13.70
C ALA A 215 24.54 -6.40 14.91
N VAL A 216 23.23 -6.56 14.71
CA VAL A 216 22.26 -6.42 15.80
C VAL A 216 22.35 -7.62 16.75
N ARG A 217 22.38 -7.35 18.08
CA ARG A 217 22.25 -8.35 19.16
C ARG A 217 20.97 -8.21 19.98
N GLY A 218 20.24 -7.12 19.81
CA GLY A 218 19.03 -6.83 20.58
C GLY A 218 18.56 -5.41 20.41
N ILE A 219 17.49 -5.09 21.09
CA ILE A 219 16.91 -3.74 21.13
C ILE A 219 16.68 -3.31 22.57
N ILE A 220 16.51 -1.99 22.78
CA ILE A 220 15.99 -1.43 24.04
C ILE A 220 14.67 -0.73 23.74
N THR A 221 13.65 -1.04 24.53
CA THR A 221 12.33 -0.41 24.45
C THR A 221 12.33 0.96 25.15
N SER A 222 11.26 1.73 24.95
CA SER A 222 11.03 3.01 25.65
C SER A 222 10.97 2.84 27.19
N SER A 223 10.53 1.69 27.70
CA SER A 223 10.52 1.37 29.13
C SER A 223 11.88 0.96 29.70
N GLY A 224 12.89 0.77 28.84
CA GLY A 224 14.23 0.34 29.23
C GLY A 224 14.45 -1.18 29.23
N GLU A 225 13.46 -1.98 28.80
CA GLU A 225 13.60 -3.41 28.64
C GLU A 225 14.56 -3.74 27.48
N GLU A 226 15.54 -4.59 27.71
CA GLU A 226 16.41 -5.14 26.66
C GLU A 226 15.81 -6.44 26.14
N ILE A 227 15.59 -6.52 24.81
CA ILE A 227 15.07 -7.70 24.11
C ILE A 227 16.15 -8.21 23.15
N PRO A 228 16.74 -9.39 23.40
CA PRO A 228 17.74 -9.97 22.51
C PRO A 228 17.12 -10.41 21.19
N CYS A 229 17.79 -10.11 20.07
CA CYS A 229 17.38 -10.54 18.73
C CYS A 229 18.56 -10.45 17.76
N GLU A 230 18.47 -11.19 16.66
CA GLU A 230 19.45 -11.16 15.56
C GLU A 230 18.90 -10.51 14.29
N PHE A 231 17.61 -10.12 14.30
CA PHE A 231 16.97 -9.43 13.19
C PHE A 231 15.96 -8.41 13.70
N VAL A 232 15.95 -7.21 13.11
CA VAL A 232 14.98 -6.14 13.38
C VAL A 232 14.35 -5.67 12.08
N ALA A 233 13.05 -5.84 11.95
CA ALA A 233 12.26 -5.28 10.85
C ALA A 233 11.71 -3.90 11.23
N LEU A 234 12.16 -2.85 10.56
CA LEU A 234 11.62 -1.50 10.71
C LEU A 234 10.44 -1.29 9.75
N THR A 235 9.22 -1.50 10.24
CA THR A 235 7.98 -1.45 9.46
C THR A 235 7.13 -0.22 9.80
N VAL A 236 7.79 0.90 10.03
CA VAL A 236 7.20 2.17 10.49
C VAL A 236 6.70 3.06 9.36
N GLY A 237 6.38 2.43 8.23
CA GLY A 237 5.88 3.06 7.02
C GLY A 237 6.95 3.25 5.95
N VAL A 238 6.52 3.86 4.87
CA VAL A 238 7.35 4.19 3.70
C VAL A 238 7.31 5.69 3.44
N GLU A 239 8.28 6.19 2.71
CA GLU A 239 8.32 7.57 2.21
C GLU A 239 8.56 7.58 0.70
N PRO A 240 8.05 8.60 -0.02
CA PRO A 240 8.29 8.75 -1.44
C PRO A 240 9.78 8.73 -1.79
N ASN A 241 10.14 7.95 -2.81
CA ASN A 241 11.52 7.94 -3.29
C ASN A 241 11.75 9.10 -4.27
N THR A 242 12.33 10.18 -3.76
CA THR A 242 12.63 11.42 -4.50
C THR A 242 14.11 11.64 -4.72
N ASP A 243 14.98 10.68 -4.40
CA ASP A 243 16.44 10.88 -4.38
C ASP A 243 16.98 11.33 -5.73
N ILE A 244 16.49 10.75 -6.82
CA ILE A 244 16.96 11.06 -8.18
C ILE A 244 16.68 12.49 -8.63
N VAL A 245 15.73 13.17 -8.01
CA VAL A 245 15.35 14.54 -8.38
C VAL A 245 15.98 15.60 -7.47
N GLN A 246 16.69 15.22 -6.40
CA GLN A 246 17.29 16.16 -5.43
C GLN A 246 18.33 17.11 -6.04
N THR A 247 18.96 16.74 -7.14
CA THR A 247 19.96 17.54 -7.87
C THR A 247 19.38 18.25 -9.09
N THR A 248 18.06 18.27 -9.23
CA THR A 248 17.34 18.86 -10.38
C THR A 248 16.50 20.06 -9.91
N ASN A 249 15.88 20.75 -10.88
CA ASN A 249 14.89 21.80 -10.64
C ASN A 249 13.46 21.28 -10.40
N ILE A 250 13.27 19.96 -10.33
CA ILE A 250 11.95 19.36 -10.09
C ILE A 250 11.53 19.60 -8.64
N ALA A 251 10.39 20.25 -8.47
CA ALA A 251 9.90 20.64 -7.14
C ALA A 251 9.47 19.41 -6.32
N THR A 252 9.92 19.38 -5.06
CA THR A 252 9.57 18.31 -4.09
C THR A 252 9.12 18.90 -2.76
N GLN A 253 8.28 18.17 -2.02
CA GLN A 253 8.00 18.40 -0.61
C GLN A 253 8.11 17.06 0.15
N ARG A 254 7.02 16.33 0.38
CA ARG A 254 7.08 14.93 0.82
C ARG A 254 7.37 13.99 -0.36
N GLY A 255 6.80 14.30 -1.52
CA GLY A 255 6.99 13.64 -2.79
C GLY A 255 7.35 14.62 -3.88
N ILE A 256 7.36 14.18 -5.13
CA ILE A 256 7.52 15.02 -6.32
C ILE A 256 6.21 15.76 -6.54
N LEU A 257 6.24 17.09 -6.50
CA LEU A 257 5.04 17.91 -6.63
C LEU A 257 4.47 17.86 -8.05
N VAL A 258 3.22 17.46 -8.17
CA VAL A 258 2.48 17.40 -9.44
C VAL A 258 1.13 18.09 -9.32
N ASN A 259 0.60 18.56 -10.46
CA ASN A 259 -0.76 19.03 -10.56
C ASN A 259 -1.76 17.86 -10.74
N GLU A 260 -3.04 18.17 -10.90
CA GLU A 260 -4.13 17.19 -11.11
C GLU A 260 -4.01 16.36 -12.40
N PHE A 261 -3.07 16.68 -13.27
CA PHE A 261 -2.76 15.95 -14.51
C PHE A 261 -1.50 15.11 -14.41
N PHE A 262 -0.88 15.05 -13.22
CA PHE A 262 0.42 14.44 -12.92
C PHE A 262 1.63 15.12 -13.57
N GLU A 263 1.48 16.35 -14.08
CA GLU A 263 2.59 17.16 -14.57
C GLU A 263 3.40 17.72 -13.39
N ALA A 264 4.71 17.59 -13.44
CA ALA A 264 5.58 18.17 -12.42
C ALA A 264 5.42 19.70 -12.40
N VAL A 265 5.32 20.27 -11.20
CA VAL A 265 5.18 21.71 -11.02
C VAL A 265 6.45 22.41 -11.54
N ASP A 266 6.28 23.43 -12.37
CA ASP A 266 7.36 24.27 -12.93
C ASP A 266 8.41 23.51 -13.77
N THR A 267 8.14 22.26 -14.17
CA THR A 267 9.06 21.49 -15.03
C THR A 267 8.32 20.87 -16.22
N PRO A 268 8.33 21.50 -17.37
CA PRO A 268 7.62 21.01 -18.56
C PRO A 268 8.07 19.63 -19.00
N ASP A 269 7.14 18.84 -19.55
CA ASP A 269 7.39 17.52 -20.10
C ASP A 269 7.88 16.44 -19.10
N VAL A 270 7.81 16.76 -17.80
CA VAL A 270 8.08 15.83 -16.70
C VAL A 270 6.78 15.55 -15.95
N TYR A 271 6.57 14.29 -15.62
CA TYR A 271 5.41 13.77 -14.88
C TYR A 271 5.89 12.91 -13.71
N ALA A 272 5.10 12.83 -12.63
CA ALA A 272 5.35 11.86 -11.58
C ALA A 272 4.06 11.13 -11.19
N ILE A 273 4.15 9.81 -10.92
CA ILE A 273 3.02 8.92 -10.65
C ILE A 273 3.36 7.85 -9.60
N GLY A 274 2.33 7.27 -9.00
CA GLY A 274 2.48 6.28 -7.93
C GLY A 274 2.94 6.92 -6.63
N ASP A 275 3.60 6.14 -5.79
CA ASP A 275 3.97 6.53 -4.42
C ASP A 275 4.91 7.74 -4.34
N CYS A 276 5.73 7.98 -5.38
CA CYS A 276 6.66 9.12 -5.39
C CYS A 276 5.98 10.46 -5.68
N ALA A 277 4.75 10.46 -6.21
CA ALA A 277 4.02 11.66 -6.57
C ALA A 277 3.28 12.27 -5.39
N GLU A 278 3.37 13.59 -5.23
CA GLU A 278 2.59 14.38 -4.29
C GLU A 278 1.70 15.36 -5.06
N MET A 279 0.38 15.09 -5.06
CA MET A 279 -0.58 15.95 -5.75
C MET A 279 -0.78 17.25 -5.01
N ARG A 280 -0.56 18.36 -5.70
CA ARG A 280 -0.84 19.73 -5.27
C ARG A 280 -2.14 20.20 -5.92
N PHE A 281 -3.09 20.61 -5.11
CA PHE A 281 -4.39 21.10 -5.59
C PHE A 281 -4.36 22.63 -5.76
N ALA A 282 -4.81 23.09 -6.93
CA ALA A 282 -4.79 24.52 -7.29
C ALA A 282 -5.65 25.42 -6.38
N ASN A 283 -6.67 24.84 -5.72
CA ASN A 283 -7.58 25.58 -4.83
C ASN A 283 -6.93 26.02 -3.49
N GLY A 284 -5.72 25.56 -3.17
CA GLY A 284 -4.98 25.92 -1.94
C GLY A 284 -5.63 25.50 -0.62
N SER A 285 -6.88 25.06 -0.63
CA SER A 285 -7.64 24.63 0.54
C SER A 285 -7.55 23.11 0.78
N THR A 286 -7.27 22.35 -0.25
CA THR A 286 -7.09 20.89 -0.15
C THR A 286 -5.62 20.59 0.15
N PRO A 287 -5.32 19.85 1.24
CA PRO A 287 -3.95 19.46 1.55
C PRO A 287 -3.33 18.62 0.43
N ASN A 288 -2.04 18.83 0.18
CA ASN A 288 -1.28 18.00 -0.73
C ASN A 288 -1.36 16.52 -0.32
N ARG A 289 -1.45 15.62 -1.31
CA ARG A 289 -1.71 14.21 -1.07
C ARG A 289 -0.71 13.29 -1.77
N VAL A 290 -0.13 12.37 -1.01
CA VAL A 290 0.57 11.18 -1.51
C VAL A 290 -0.35 9.99 -1.35
N GLU A 291 -0.45 9.13 -2.35
CA GLU A 291 -1.31 7.93 -2.35
C GLU A 291 -0.48 6.64 -2.52
N PRO A 292 0.19 6.15 -1.47
CA PRO A 292 1.07 4.98 -1.55
C PRO A 292 0.25 3.68 -1.50
N LEU A 293 -0.57 3.45 -2.54
CA LEU A 293 -1.47 2.32 -2.65
C LEU A 293 -1.41 1.72 -4.05
N TRP A 294 -1.44 0.40 -4.14
CA TRP A 294 -1.35 -0.32 -5.39
C TRP A 294 -2.43 0.12 -6.41
N TYR A 295 -3.69 0.24 -5.96
CA TYR A 295 -4.82 0.63 -6.81
C TYR A 295 -4.71 2.10 -7.27
N ALA A 296 -4.27 2.99 -6.39
CA ALA A 296 -4.02 4.39 -6.75
C ALA A 296 -2.89 4.49 -7.77
N ALA A 297 -1.76 3.81 -7.53
CA ALA A 297 -0.62 3.80 -8.43
C ALA A 297 -0.98 3.29 -9.84
N LYS A 298 -1.84 2.27 -9.94
CA LYS A 298 -2.40 1.80 -11.20
C LYS A 298 -3.25 2.88 -11.90
N ALA A 299 -4.15 3.53 -11.17
CA ALA A 299 -5.01 4.60 -11.70
C ALA A 299 -4.19 5.81 -12.15
N HIS A 300 -3.11 6.18 -11.41
CA HIS A 300 -2.18 7.22 -11.83
C HIS A 300 -1.52 6.89 -13.17
N GLY A 301 -1.07 5.64 -13.36
CA GLY A 301 -0.48 5.18 -14.62
C GLY A 301 -1.46 5.27 -15.81
N GLU A 302 -2.72 4.91 -15.59
CA GLU A 302 -3.78 5.05 -16.62
C GLU A 302 -4.07 6.52 -16.94
N SER A 303 -4.15 7.37 -15.90
CA SER A 303 -4.47 8.79 -16.05
C SER A 303 -3.36 9.55 -16.79
N VAL A 304 -2.08 9.40 -16.39
CA VAL A 304 -0.97 10.07 -17.06
C VAL A 304 -0.84 9.64 -18.51
N ALA A 305 -1.10 8.36 -18.82
CA ALA A 305 -1.06 7.86 -20.19
C ALA A 305 -2.11 8.52 -21.09
N ARG A 306 -3.34 8.71 -20.57
CA ARG A 306 -4.40 9.44 -21.29
C ARG A 306 -4.02 10.91 -21.46
N ASN A 307 -3.47 11.55 -20.43
CA ASN A 307 -3.05 12.95 -20.48
C ASN A 307 -1.94 13.21 -21.50
N ILE A 308 -1.03 12.25 -21.70
CA ILE A 308 0.03 12.36 -22.70
C ILE A 308 -0.46 12.05 -24.11
N CYS A 309 -1.36 11.07 -24.29
CA CYS A 309 -1.72 10.52 -25.60
C CYS A 309 -3.06 11.02 -26.16
N GLN A 310 -3.91 11.59 -25.33
CA GLN A 310 -5.28 11.98 -25.67
C GLN A 310 -5.62 13.38 -25.11
N ASN A 311 -6.86 13.57 -24.72
CA ASN A 311 -7.33 14.79 -24.09
C ASN A 311 -6.91 14.85 -22.63
N ARG A 312 -6.35 15.97 -22.22
CA ARG A 312 -5.95 16.27 -20.85
C ARG A 312 -7.18 16.25 -19.92
N GLN A 313 -7.15 15.39 -18.92
CA GLN A 313 -8.25 15.22 -17.96
C GLN A 313 -7.70 15.15 -16.53
N ALA A 314 -8.26 15.93 -15.63
CA ALA A 314 -7.90 15.90 -14.23
C ALA A 314 -8.13 14.52 -13.61
N TYR A 315 -7.19 14.08 -12.79
CA TYR A 315 -7.31 12.83 -12.06
C TYR A 315 -8.46 12.90 -11.05
N ASN A 316 -9.34 11.92 -11.12
CA ASN A 316 -10.36 11.68 -10.11
C ASN A 316 -10.11 10.33 -9.45
N ARG A 317 -9.89 10.34 -8.15
CA ARG A 317 -9.65 9.13 -7.36
C ARG A 317 -10.86 8.19 -7.34
N GLY A 318 -12.07 8.72 -7.47
CA GLY A 318 -13.31 7.97 -7.24
C GLY A 318 -13.47 7.54 -5.76
N VAL A 319 -14.25 6.50 -5.53
CA VAL A 319 -14.43 5.91 -4.20
C VAL A 319 -13.14 5.21 -3.77
N PHE A 320 -12.65 5.56 -2.60
CA PHE A 320 -11.50 4.87 -2.02
C PHE A 320 -11.82 3.39 -1.79
N PHE A 321 -10.87 2.52 -2.10
CA PHE A 321 -10.93 1.14 -1.69
C PHE A 321 -9.53 0.57 -1.45
N ASN A 322 -9.45 -0.37 -0.54
CA ASN A 322 -8.25 -1.13 -0.26
C ASN A 322 -8.61 -2.53 0.25
N SER A 323 -7.68 -3.45 0.12
CA SER A 323 -7.75 -4.78 0.71
C SER A 323 -6.42 -5.12 1.37
N ALA A 324 -6.49 -5.88 2.45
CA ALA A 324 -5.35 -6.38 3.18
C ALA A 324 -5.66 -7.78 3.73
N LYS A 325 -4.64 -8.42 4.27
CA LYS A 325 -4.75 -9.69 4.96
C LYS A 325 -4.03 -9.60 6.30
N PHE A 326 -4.66 -10.09 7.34
CA PHE A 326 -4.10 -10.20 8.68
C PHE A 326 -4.01 -11.68 9.03
N PHE A 327 -2.89 -12.32 8.69
CA PHE A 327 -2.73 -13.77 8.67
C PHE A 327 -3.78 -14.44 7.76
N ASP A 328 -4.80 -15.07 8.32
CA ASP A 328 -5.90 -15.71 7.57
C ASP A 328 -7.18 -14.86 7.50
N ILE A 329 -7.22 -13.69 8.13
CA ILE A 329 -8.36 -12.77 8.06
C ILE A 329 -8.20 -11.83 6.86
N GLU A 330 -9.11 -11.93 5.89
CA GLU A 330 -9.20 -10.97 4.79
C GLU A 330 -9.91 -9.70 5.26
N TYR A 331 -9.40 -8.57 4.83
CA TYR A 331 -9.95 -7.24 5.09
C TYR A 331 -10.21 -6.51 3.79
N GLN A 332 -11.37 -5.88 3.69
CA GLN A 332 -11.72 -4.99 2.60
C GLN A 332 -12.35 -3.72 3.18
N THR A 333 -12.01 -2.58 2.59
CA THR A 333 -12.61 -1.28 2.93
C THR A 333 -13.00 -0.53 1.66
N TYR A 334 -14.14 0.14 1.69
CA TYR A 334 -14.68 0.93 0.59
C TYR A 334 -15.20 2.25 1.12
N GLY A 335 -14.94 3.36 0.42
CA GLY A 335 -15.33 4.70 0.82
C GLY A 335 -14.62 5.20 2.08
N THR A 336 -15.34 5.85 2.97
CA THR A 336 -14.79 6.47 4.18
C THR A 336 -15.21 5.69 5.41
N VAL A 337 -14.24 5.06 6.08
CA VAL A 337 -14.40 4.46 7.40
C VAL A 337 -13.24 4.92 8.25
N GLN A 338 -13.51 5.72 9.29
CA GLN A 338 -12.48 6.28 10.15
C GLN A 338 -12.41 5.52 11.48
N ALA A 339 -11.21 5.46 12.07
CA ALA A 339 -11.02 4.88 13.41
C ALA A 339 -11.91 5.55 14.45
N LYS A 340 -12.02 6.88 14.38
CA LYS A 340 -12.94 7.68 15.21
C LYS A 340 -14.02 8.27 14.33
N ARG A 341 -15.26 7.95 14.66
CA ARG A 341 -16.45 8.45 13.95
C ARG A 341 -16.55 9.97 14.07
N ASN A 342 -16.91 10.65 12.98
CA ASN A 342 -17.28 12.06 13.00
C ASN A 342 -18.69 12.25 13.61
N ALA A 343 -18.99 13.46 14.09
CA ALA A 343 -20.27 13.77 14.71
C ALA A 343 -21.47 13.67 13.75
N ASN A 344 -21.22 13.88 12.45
CA ASN A 344 -22.23 13.79 11.39
C ASN A 344 -22.35 12.39 10.77
N GLU A 345 -21.67 11.38 11.31
CA GLU A 345 -21.70 10.00 10.84
C GLU A 345 -22.32 9.08 11.87
N ASP A 346 -22.94 8.01 11.43
CA ASP A 346 -23.33 6.88 12.28
C ASP A 346 -22.90 5.56 11.63
N THR A 347 -23.00 4.47 12.39
CA THR A 347 -22.50 3.17 11.94
C THR A 347 -23.46 2.05 12.35
N LEU A 348 -23.70 1.16 11.40
CA LEU A 348 -24.29 -0.14 11.62
C LEU A 348 -23.18 -1.18 11.55
N VAL A 349 -23.00 -1.98 12.61
CA VAL A 349 -21.97 -3.00 12.67
C VAL A 349 -22.55 -4.30 13.23
N TRP A 350 -22.20 -5.39 12.57
CA TRP A 350 -22.35 -6.75 13.07
C TRP A 350 -20.99 -7.43 13.09
N TYR A 351 -20.69 -8.21 14.11
CA TYR A 351 -19.45 -8.97 14.20
C TYR A 351 -19.64 -10.27 14.98
N ASP A 352 -18.82 -11.24 14.59
CA ASP A 352 -18.67 -12.55 15.21
C ASP A 352 -17.18 -12.73 15.56
N THR A 353 -16.86 -12.50 16.82
CA THR A 353 -15.47 -12.59 17.32
C THR A 353 -14.93 -14.00 17.23
N LYS A 354 -15.76 -15.02 17.44
CA LYS A 354 -15.35 -16.42 17.40
C LYS A 354 -14.87 -16.84 16.01
N ASN A 355 -15.58 -16.41 14.96
CA ASN A 355 -15.24 -16.70 13.58
C ASN A 355 -14.47 -15.56 12.90
N LYS A 356 -14.11 -14.49 13.66
CA LYS A 356 -13.32 -13.34 13.20
C LYS A 356 -13.93 -12.66 11.96
N ARG A 357 -15.24 -12.42 12.02
CA ARG A 357 -16.01 -11.79 10.94
C ARG A 357 -16.63 -10.50 11.40
N LEU A 358 -16.62 -9.52 10.51
CA LEU A 358 -17.25 -8.23 10.77
C LEU A 358 -17.78 -7.65 9.47
N LEU A 359 -18.92 -7.02 9.57
CA LEU A 359 -19.52 -6.22 8.52
C LEU A 359 -19.97 -4.88 9.13
N ARG A 360 -19.36 -3.79 8.67
CA ARG A 360 -19.66 -2.41 9.06
C ARG A 360 -20.12 -1.60 7.87
N ILE A 361 -21.17 -0.81 8.05
CA ILE A 361 -21.61 0.23 7.13
C ILE A 361 -21.58 1.55 7.88
N VAL A 362 -20.87 2.55 7.32
CA VAL A 362 -20.86 3.94 7.81
C VAL A 362 -21.81 4.76 6.93
N PHE A 363 -22.60 5.62 7.54
CA PHE A 363 -23.61 6.44 6.86
C PHE A 363 -23.75 7.81 7.51
N GLU A 364 -24.32 8.79 6.78
CA GLU A 364 -24.61 10.12 7.29
C GLU A 364 -25.68 10.05 8.41
N ASN A 365 -25.39 10.72 9.54
CA ASN A 365 -26.32 10.81 10.67
C ASN A 365 -27.31 11.98 10.46
N ASP A 366 -28.00 11.93 9.34
CA ASP A 366 -29.06 12.85 8.99
C ASP A 366 -30.29 12.08 8.45
N GLY A 367 -31.30 12.77 7.99
CA GLY A 367 -32.50 12.12 7.46
C GLY A 367 -32.26 11.33 6.15
N SER A 368 -31.16 11.58 5.46
CA SER A 368 -30.82 10.89 4.18
C SER A 368 -30.22 9.51 4.42
N ARG A 369 -29.45 9.32 5.49
CA ARG A 369 -28.69 8.10 5.82
C ARG A 369 -27.87 7.57 4.64
N LYS A 370 -27.25 8.47 3.87
CA LYS A 370 -26.40 8.09 2.72
C LYS A 370 -25.21 7.29 3.20
N VAL A 371 -24.94 6.18 2.53
CA VAL A 371 -23.80 5.31 2.83
C VAL A 371 -22.50 5.97 2.40
N LEU A 372 -21.54 6.04 3.33
CA LEU A 372 -20.24 6.65 3.17
C LEU A 372 -19.12 5.62 3.00
N GLY A 373 -19.27 4.43 3.59
CA GLY A 373 -18.23 3.43 3.53
C GLY A 373 -18.59 2.09 4.15
N PHE A 374 -17.73 1.11 3.87
CA PHE A 374 -17.82 -0.25 4.36
C PHE A 374 -16.48 -0.72 4.89
N ASN A 375 -16.47 -1.45 6.02
CA ASN A 375 -15.39 -2.35 6.42
C ASN A 375 -15.92 -3.77 6.48
N VAL A 376 -15.13 -4.69 5.95
CA VAL A 376 -15.48 -6.11 5.86
C VAL A 376 -14.30 -6.95 6.30
N LEU A 377 -14.45 -7.79 7.34
CA LEU A 377 -13.44 -8.73 7.83
C LEU A 377 -13.96 -10.15 7.67
N GLY A 378 -13.12 -11.04 7.12
CA GLY A 378 -13.43 -12.47 6.96
C GLY A 378 -14.64 -12.75 6.05
N ILE A 379 -15.08 -11.76 5.30
CA ILE A 379 -16.17 -11.79 4.32
C ILE A 379 -15.66 -11.09 3.06
N ARG A 380 -16.10 -11.52 1.88
CA ARG A 380 -15.75 -10.86 0.61
C ARG A 380 -16.94 -10.18 -0.01
N TYR A 381 -16.81 -8.88 -0.27
CA TYR A 381 -17.79 -8.11 -1.03
C TYR A 381 -17.22 -7.64 -2.37
N ARG A 382 -18.13 -7.41 -3.33
CA ARG A 382 -17.81 -6.90 -4.66
C ARG A 382 -17.55 -5.39 -4.58
N GLN A 383 -16.31 -5.00 -4.86
CA GLN A 383 -15.88 -3.60 -4.84
C GLN A 383 -16.77 -2.70 -5.73
N ASN A 384 -17.05 -3.12 -6.96
CA ASN A 384 -17.85 -2.33 -7.89
C ASN A 384 -19.29 -2.10 -7.39
N VAL A 385 -19.88 -3.02 -6.66
CA VAL A 385 -21.24 -2.87 -6.09
C VAL A 385 -21.21 -1.88 -4.93
N CYS A 386 -20.28 -2.06 -3.99
CA CYS A 386 -20.13 -1.15 -2.83
C CYS A 386 -19.79 0.28 -3.30
N SER A 387 -18.87 0.43 -4.25
CA SER A 387 -18.52 1.75 -4.79
C SER A 387 -19.69 2.42 -5.49
N ALA A 388 -20.48 1.69 -6.29
CA ALA A 388 -21.64 2.25 -6.98
C ALA A 388 -22.71 2.76 -5.99
N TRP A 389 -22.92 2.10 -4.85
CA TRP A 389 -23.83 2.61 -3.82
C TRP A 389 -23.31 3.91 -3.19
N ILE A 390 -22.01 3.99 -2.89
CA ILE A 390 -21.40 5.20 -2.33
C ILE A 390 -21.46 6.36 -3.34
N GLU A 391 -21.07 6.12 -4.60
CA GLU A 391 -21.02 7.14 -5.65
C GLU A 391 -22.38 7.80 -5.92
N ARG A 392 -23.44 7.01 -5.89
CA ARG A 392 -24.80 7.55 -6.13
C ARG A 392 -25.51 8.02 -4.87
N GLY A 393 -24.87 7.93 -3.69
CA GLY A 393 -25.45 8.35 -2.41
C GLY A 393 -26.65 7.49 -1.99
N ALA A 394 -26.56 6.15 -2.17
CA ALA A 394 -27.60 5.23 -1.76
C ALA A 394 -27.86 5.30 -0.23
N SER A 395 -29.12 5.22 0.18
CA SER A 395 -29.47 5.21 1.61
C SER A 395 -29.10 3.86 2.26
N LEU A 396 -28.93 3.86 3.57
CA LEU A 396 -28.68 2.64 4.35
C LEU A 396 -29.77 1.58 4.08
N GLU A 397 -31.03 1.98 4.05
CA GLU A 397 -32.18 1.09 3.84
C GLU A 397 -32.16 0.47 2.44
N GLU A 398 -31.79 1.26 1.42
CA GLU A 398 -31.63 0.76 0.05
C GLU A 398 -30.50 -0.27 -0.03
N VAL A 399 -29.36 0.04 0.60
CA VAL A 399 -28.20 -0.86 0.65
C VAL A 399 -28.56 -2.15 1.37
N LEU A 400 -29.20 -2.10 2.53
CA LEU A 400 -29.59 -3.29 3.29
C LEU A 400 -30.55 -4.20 2.50
N LYS A 401 -31.54 -3.64 1.82
CA LYS A 401 -32.45 -4.41 0.94
C LYS A 401 -31.73 -5.13 -0.19
N ASN A 402 -30.63 -4.59 -0.66
CA ASN A 402 -29.86 -5.11 -1.79
C ASN A 402 -28.50 -5.70 -1.40
N LEU A 403 -28.21 -5.84 -0.10
CA LEU A 403 -26.87 -6.15 0.41
C LEU A 403 -26.31 -7.46 -0.15
N ARG A 404 -27.18 -8.42 -0.42
CA ARG A 404 -26.82 -9.70 -1.05
C ARG A 404 -26.12 -9.55 -2.41
N ALA A 405 -26.40 -8.46 -3.15
CA ALA A 405 -25.74 -8.19 -4.44
C ALA A 405 -24.25 -7.92 -4.28
N ALA A 406 -23.80 -7.48 -3.10
CA ALA A 406 -22.39 -7.25 -2.82
C ALA A 406 -21.62 -8.55 -2.51
N ASN A 407 -22.28 -9.64 -2.17
CA ASN A 407 -21.58 -10.90 -1.88
C ASN A 407 -20.74 -11.32 -3.10
N PHE A 408 -19.45 -11.59 -2.89
CA PHE A 408 -18.53 -11.92 -3.98
C PHE A 408 -18.85 -13.27 -4.62
N ASP A 409 -19.21 -14.23 -3.80
CA ASP A 409 -19.59 -15.58 -4.22
C ASP A 409 -20.89 -16.01 -3.54
N PRO A 410 -22.07 -15.61 -4.09
CA PRO A 410 -23.35 -15.89 -3.46
C PRO A 410 -23.76 -17.38 -3.50
N GLU A 411 -23.07 -18.19 -4.29
CA GLU A 411 -23.37 -19.63 -4.45
C GLU A 411 -22.65 -20.47 -3.39
N PHE A 412 -21.35 -20.18 -3.13
CA PHE A 412 -20.53 -21.02 -2.26
C PHE A 412 -20.13 -20.35 -0.94
N ALA A 413 -20.15 -19.00 -0.85
CA ALA A 413 -19.82 -18.30 0.38
C ALA A 413 -21.02 -18.24 1.35
N PRO A 414 -20.80 -18.40 2.66
CA PRO A 414 -21.83 -18.15 3.66
C PRO A 414 -22.35 -16.70 3.58
N GLN A 415 -23.65 -16.54 3.84
CA GLN A 415 -24.34 -15.26 3.78
C GLN A 415 -24.53 -14.72 5.20
N TYR A 416 -24.11 -13.47 5.42
CA TYR A 416 -24.15 -12.80 6.74
C TYR A 416 -25.08 -11.59 6.76
N GLU A 417 -25.71 -11.26 5.64
CA GLU A 417 -26.55 -10.07 5.44
C GLU A 417 -27.72 -10.02 6.42
N SER A 418 -28.32 -11.19 6.69
CA SER A 418 -29.46 -11.32 7.63
C SER A 418 -29.12 -10.90 9.06
N PHE A 419 -27.87 -11.13 9.49
CA PHE A 419 -27.43 -10.72 10.82
C PHE A 419 -27.30 -9.20 10.93
N LEU A 420 -26.78 -8.54 9.90
CA LEU A 420 -26.70 -7.08 9.88
C LEU A 420 -28.09 -6.42 9.80
N ILE A 421 -29.01 -7.02 9.02
CA ILE A 421 -30.41 -6.57 8.94
C ILE A 421 -31.11 -6.72 10.31
N ALA A 422 -30.89 -7.83 11.02
CA ALA A 422 -31.42 -8.02 12.35
C ALA A 422 -30.89 -6.97 13.34
N GLU A 423 -29.59 -6.61 13.25
CA GLU A 423 -28.99 -5.57 14.05
C GLU A 423 -29.59 -4.18 13.73
N TYR A 424 -29.84 -3.89 12.45
CA TYR A 424 -30.56 -2.67 12.05
C TYR A 424 -31.96 -2.61 12.65
N ASN A 425 -32.75 -3.68 12.53
CA ASN A 425 -34.11 -3.74 13.07
C ASN A 425 -34.15 -3.55 14.59
N ARG A 426 -33.15 -4.10 15.28
CA ARG A 426 -32.98 -3.93 16.72
C ARG A 426 -32.69 -2.49 17.13
N LYS A 427 -31.83 -1.78 16.39
CA LYS A 427 -31.41 -0.40 16.71
C LYS A 427 -32.45 0.64 16.36
N ILE A 428 -33.15 0.48 15.25
CA ILE A 428 -34.00 1.51 14.66
C ILE A 428 -35.51 1.19 14.87
N ALA A 429 -35.82 0.04 15.47
CA ALA A 429 -37.20 -0.41 15.74
C ALA A 429 -38.14 -0.39 14.50
N GLN A 430 -37.57 -0.56 13.32
CA GLN A 430 -38.27 -0.64 12.03
C GLN A 430 -37.98 -1.99 11.39
N ASN A 431 -39.03 -2.71 11.01
CA ASN A 431 -38.87 -3.95 10.24
C ASN A 431 -38.47 -3.63 8.79
N LEU A 432 -37.18 -3.78 8.48
CA LEU A 432 -36.73 -4.00 7.11
C LEU A 432 -36.95 -5.49 6.80
N VAL A 433 -37.89 -5.78 5.92
CA VAL A 433 -38.22 -7.14 5.46
C VAL A 433 -37.07 -7.75 4.68
#